data_536cfc9a5ff8a0bd15c206604a76f744
#
_entry.id   536cfc9a5ff8a0bd15c206604a76f744
#
_cell.length_a   1.000
_cell.length_b   1.000
_cell.length_c   1.000
_cell.angle_alpha   90.00
_cell.angle_beta   90.00
_cell.angle_gamma   90.00
#
_symmetry.space_group_name_H-M   'P 1'
#
loop_
_entity.id
_entity.type
_entity.pdbx_description
1 polymer ?
#
loop_
_entity_poly.entity_id
_entity_poly.type
_entity_poly.pdbx_seq_one_letter_code
_entity_poly.pdbx_strand_id
1 'polypeptide(L)'
;MSRPLLDEDPDVGPITTDLHVVSNREPYRHEYGGAATDGMGVDGTGATDGREGDVVVDRPVGGLTAGLDPVMRRLGGTWIAWGDGEADFAVSDDDNRVAVPPENPQYTLQRIPLSDEEVDGYYEGYANRTLWPLCHAQMGNVEFRADDWETYRTVNRKFAAVTADSVDDSSTVWFQDYHFALAPRYVRAETDALLMQFWHVPWPAAEVFRTAPNGEALLKGLLANDLLGFHVPWYCSNFLECVEEFLEEAIVDWAEGRVHYGDRPTRVESFPLAVEAAEIRELAEAGADDDASGRFRADHGIDPDRRLVLGVDRLDYTKGIPERLAALEHLWETRPAFRGAFTYVQKGRESRQGIDAYRELQATIDDAVARLNDRFGTDGWQPVVATTDHLPPAQLYGLYRDADVALLTPLRDGMNLVAKEYVAAQADDDAALVLSEFAGAYRQLGEDAIGVNPRNTPETAAAIARGLEMDEGERRVRMRRLRDQVAGETVDGWIESVMDAAAAVAGRRRRAR
;
A
#
# COMPACT_ATOMS: atom_id res chain seq x y z
N MET A 1 9.03 -0.39 -35.51
CA MET A 1 10.21 -1.26 -35.70
C MET A 1 10.02 -2.41 -34.75
N SER A 2 9.76 -3.60 -35.27
CA SER A 2 9.46 -4.81 -34.50
C SER A 2 10.69 -5.23 -33.71
N ARG A 3 10.52 -5.40 -32.39
CA ARG A 3 11.51 -5.97 -31.49
C ARG A 3 11.74 -7.44 -31.91
N PRO A 4 12.98 -7.94 -32.02
CA PRO A 4 13.19 -9.36 -32.25
C PRO A 4 12.69 -10.15 -31.04
N LEU A 5 11.93 -11.20 -31.29
CA LEU A 5 11.58 -12.24 -30.34
C LEU A 5 12.90 -12.78 -29.77
N LEU A 6 13.12 -12.59 -28.47
CA LEU A 6 14.18 -13.28 -27.75
C LEU A 6 13.78 -14.77 -27.75
N ASP A 7 14.71 -15.63 -28.19
CA ASP A 7 14.57 -17.07 -28.12
C ASP A 7 14.14 -17.47 -26.70
N GLU A 8 12.99 -18.11 -26.56
CA GLU A 8 12.57 -18.78 -25.34
C GLU A 8 13.64 -19.81 -24.99
N ASP A 9 14.37 -19.57 -23.90
CA ASP A 9 15.36 -20.50 -23.36
C ASP A 9 14.60 -21.66 -22.68
N PRO A 10 14.58 -22.88 -23.25
CA PRO A 10 13.74 -23.99 -22.76
C PRO A 10 14.17 -24.55 -21.40
N ASP A 11 15.24 -24.02 -20.79
CA ASP A 11 15.79 -24.49 -19.52
C ASP A 11 15.41 -23.63 -18.30
N VAL A 12 14.61 -22.59 -18.47
CA VAL A 12 14.05 -21.81 -17.35
C VAL A 12 12.67 -22.36 -17.03
N GLY A 13 12.64 -23.45 -16.30
CA GLY A 13 11.37 -23.93 -15.72
C GLY A 13 10.75 -22.87 -14.80
N PRO A 14 9.42 -22.82 -14.68
CA PRO A 14 8.75 -21.91 -13.75
C PRO A 14 9.35 -22.06 -12.35
N ILE A 15 9.43 -20.95 -11.58
CA ILE A 15 9.74 -21.02 -10.15
C ILE A 15 8.59 -21.79 -9.49
N THR A 16 8.71 -23.12 -9.44
CA THR A 16 7.70 -24.04 -8.88
C THR A 16 8.14 -24.59 -7.53
N THR A 17 9.25 -24.09 -7.01
CA THR A 17 9.86 -24.61 -5.80
C THR A 17 9.64 -23.67 -4.65
N ASP A 18 9.00 -24.17 -3.61
CA ASP A 18 8.95 -23.74 -2.22
C ASP A 18 9.08 -22.20 -2.01
N LEU A 19 7.95 -21.49 -2.16
CA LEU A 19 7.87 -20.03 -1.99
C LEU A 19 7.65 -19.69 -0.51
N HIS A 20 8.51 -18.86 0.05
CA HIS A 20 8.36 -18.28 1.39
C HIS A 20 8.13 -16.78 1.28
N VAL A 21 6.94 -16.31 1.66
CA VAL A 21 6.63 -14.87 1.77
C VAL A 21 6.89 -14.42 3.20
N VAL A 22 7.62 -13.33 3.37
CA VAL A 22 7.89 -12.75 4.69
C VAL A 22 7.32 -11.34 4.73
N SER A 23 6.29 -11.11 5.56
CA SER A 23 5.63 -9.82 5.70
C SER A 23 5.39 -9.44 7.15
N ASN A 24 5.19 -8.13 7.42
CA ASN A 24 4.88 -7.67 8.76
C ASN A 24 3.44 -8.06 9.17
N ARG A 25 2.48 -8.01 8.23
CA ARG A 25 1.08 -8.36 8.47
C ARG A 25 0.78 -9.75 7.94
N GLU A 26 -0.05 -10.46 8.69
CA GLU A 26 -0.56 -11.77 8.28
C GLU A 26 -1.86 -11.66 7.44
N PRO A 27 -2.14 -12.66 6.59
CA PRO A 27 -3.35 -12.69 5.76
C PRO A 27 -4.59 -13.21 6.49
N TYR A 28 -4.44 -13.91 7.60
CA TYR A 28 -5.49 -14.49 8.42
C TYR A 28 -5.20 -14.25 9.90
N ARG A 29 -5.97 -13.39 10.52
CA ARG A 29 -5.88 -13.06 11.93
C ARG A 29 -6.99 -13.77 12.70
N HIS A 30 -6.67 -14.36 13.83
CA HIS A 30 -7.64 -15.09 14.63
C HIS A 30 -7.93 -14.32 15.94
N GLU A 31 -9.23 -14.11 16.20
CA GLU A 31 -9.71 -13.38 17.36
C GLU A 31 -10.70 -14.24 18.15
N TYR A 32 -10.83 -13.99 19.47
CA TYR A 32 -11.87 -14.61 20.24
C TYR A 32 -13.22 -13.92 19.98
N GLY A 33 -14.25 -14.70 19.60
CA GLY A 33 -15.60 -14.21 19.41
C GLY A 33 -16.18 -13.63 20.71
N GLY A 34 -16.64 -12.37 20.66
CA GLY A 34 -17.15 -11.65 21.83
C GLY A 34 -16.29 -10.45 22.26
N ALA A 35 -15.05 -10.32 21.82
CA ALA A 35 -14.33 -9.06 21.87
C ALA A 35 -14.98 -8.09 20.88
N ALA A 36 -15.34 -6.88 21.33
CA ALA A 36 -15.79 -5.82 20.43
C ALA A 36 -14.64 -5.56 19.45
N THR A 37 -14.80 -6.03 18.21
CA THR A 37 -13.82 -5.78 17.15
C THR A 37 -13.90 -4.32 16.79
N ASP A 38 -13.02 -3.51 17.40
CA ASP A 38 -12.79 -2.15 16.95
C ASP A 38 -12.23 -2.21 15.51
N GLY A 39 -13.15 -2.18 14.53
CA GLY A 39 -12.92 -1.66 13.19
C GLY A 39 -12.16 -2.52 12.19
N MET A 40 -12.14 -3.87 12.27
CA MET A 40 -11.61 -4.70 11.18
C MET A 40 -12.71 -5.59 10.59
N GLY A 41 -12.95 -5.43 9.28
CA GLY A 41 -14.08 -5.98 8.57
C GLY A 41 -14.16 -7.50 8.58
N VAL A 42 -15.32 -7.97 8.96
CA VAL A 42 -15.74 -9.36 8.70
C VAL A 42 -16.46 -9.36 7.36
N ASP A 43 -15.93 -10.08 6.37
CA ASP A 43 -16.67 -10.40 5.16
C ASP A 43 -17.94 -11.16 5.55
N GLY A 44 -19.10 -10.64 5.14
CA GLY A 44 -20.44 -11.09 5.52
C GLY A 44 -20.85 -12.46 4.94
N THR A 45 -20.06 -13.52 5.16
CA THR A 45 -20.45 -14.89 4.86
C THR A 45 -20.11 -15.80 6.04
N GLY A 46 -20.88 -15.67 7.11
CA GLY A 46 -20.78 -16.58 8.24
C GLY A 46 -21.13 -15.91 9.56
N ALA A 47 -22.37 -15.42 9.70
CA ALA A 47 -22.93 -15.16 11.01
C ALA A 47 -23.03 -16.50 11.76
N THR A 48 -21.97 -16.90 12.44
CA THR A 48 -22.09 -17.86 13.53
C THR A 48 -22.56 -17.10 14.75
N ASP A 49 -23.60 -17.60 15.36
CA ASP A 49 -24.14 -17.20 16.66
C ASP A 49 -23.00 -17.40 17.69
N GLY A 50 -22.10 -16.38 17.77
CA GLY A 50 -20.82 -16.47 18.50
C GLY A 50 -21.09 -16.66 19.99
N ARG A 51 -20.79 -17.83 20.48
CA ARG A 51 -20.65 -18.09 21.92
C ARG A 51 -19.31 -17.53 22.37
N GLU A 52 -19.27 -16.94 23.55
CA GLU A 52 -18.04 -16.53 24.23
C GLU A 52 -17.03 -17.69 24.21
N GLY A 53 -15.93 -17.53 23.43
CA GLY A 53 -14.88 -18.57 23.25
C GLY A 53 -14.73 -19.17 21.85
N ASP A 54 -15.61 -18.87 20.87
CA ASP A 54 -15.43 -19.28 19.49
C ASP A 54 -14.37 -18.40 18.82
N VAL A 55 -13.43 -19.00 18.09
CA VAL A 55 -12.42 -18.25 17.32
C VAL A 55 -13.01 -17.83 15.98
N VAL A 56 -12.92 -16.53 15.69
CA VAL A 56 -13.31 -15.95 14.40
C VAL A 56 -12.06 -15.56 13.61
N VAL A 57 -12.18 -15.56 12.28
CA VAL A 57 -11.08 -15.21 11.38
C VAL A 57 -11.35 -13.85 10.76
N ASP A 58 -10.46 -12.90 11.02
CA ASP A 58 -10.44 -11.62 10.35
C ASP A 58 -9.46 -11.68 9.16
N ARG A 59 -9.92 -11.22 7.99
CA ARG A 59 -9.12 -11.11 6.78
C ARG A 59 -8.90 -9.64 6.46
N PRO A 60 -7.65 -9.15 6.53
CA PRO A 60 -7.40 -7.76 6.18
C PRO A 60 -7.84 -7.46 4.75
N VAL A 61 -8.77 -6.50 4.60
CA VAL A 61 -9.29 -6.08 3.30
C VAL A 61 -8.31 -5.11 2.64
N GLY A 62 -7.89 -5.43 1.41
CA GLY A 62 -7.06 -4.56 0.58
C GLY A 62 -5.56 -4.61 0.91
N GLY A 63 -4.78 -3.91 0.10
CA GLY A 63 -3.33 -3.81 0.25
C GLY A 63 -2.57 -5.09 -0.10
N LEU A 64 -1.37 -5.22 0.45
CA LEU A 64 -0.41 -6.26 0.11
C LEU A 64 -0.91 -7.69 0.39
N THR A 65 -1.51 -7.90 1.56
CA THR A 65 -1.97 -9.24 1.99
C THR A 65 -3.08 -9.75 1.08
N ALA A 66 -4.03 -8.90 0.71
CA ALA A 66 -5.10 -9.25 -0.22
C ALA A 66 -4.56 -9.58 -1.63
N GLY A 67 -3.53 -8.87 -2.09
CA GLY A 67 -2.90 -9.14 -3.40
C GLY A 67 -2.06 -10.41 -3.44
N LEU A 68 -1.41 -10.80 -2.34
CA LEU A 68 -0.53 -11.97 -2.29
C LEU A 68 -1.23 -13.26 -1.85
N ASP A 69 -2.35 -13.21 -1.11
CA ASP A 69 -3.06 -14.40 -0.66
C ASP A 69 -3.51 -15.32 -1.81
N PRO A 70 -4.10 -14.83 -2.93
CA PRO A 70 -4.42 -15.66 -4.08
C PRO A 70 -3.21 -16.39 -4.68
N VAL A 71 -2.05 -15.76 -4.64
CA VAL A 71 -0.80 -16.36 -5.13
C VAL A 71 -0.37 -17.51 -4.25
N MET A 72 -0.34 -17.29 -2.93
CA MET A 72 0.01 -18.34 -1.98
C MET A 72 -0.98 -19.49 -2.02
N ARG A 73 -2.26 -19.23 -2.22
CA ARG A 73 -3.27 -20.29 -2.43
C ARG A 73 -3.00 -21.12 -3.68
N ARG A 74 -2.49 -20.51 -4.75
CA ARG A 74 -2.19 -21.19 -6.01
C ARG A 74 -0.85 -21.93 -5.98
N LEU A 75 0.19 -21.32 -5.42
CA LEU A 75 1.56 -21.86 -5.43
C LEU A 75 1.87 -22.76 -4.23
N GLY A 76 1.16 -22.57 -3.12
CA GLY A 76 1.51 -23.20 -1.85
C GLY A 76 2.70 -22.51 -1.18
N GLY A 77 3.38 -23.21 -0.27
CA GLY A 77 4.55 -22.70 0.44
C GLY A 77 4.25 -22.20 1.85
N THR A 78 5.06 -21.27 2.35
CA THR A 78 4.95 -20.74 3.71
C THR A 78 4.86 -19.22 3.72
N TRP A 79 3.91 -18.69 4.48
CA TRP A 79 3.84 -17.26 4.77
C TRP A 79 4.29 -17.01 6.21
N ILE A 80 5.35 -16.24 6.38
CA ILE A 80 5.94 -15.91 7.69
C ILE A 80 5.54 -14.49 8.04
N ALA A 81 4.85 -14.30 9.17
CA ALA A 81 4.35 -12.98 9.58
C ALA A 81 4.31 -12.83 11.12
N TRP A 82 4.18 -11.59 11.58
CA TRP A 82 3.84 -11.31 12.97
C TRP A 82 2.39 -11.71 13.23
N GLY A 83 2.16 -12.56 14.25
CA GLY A 83 0.84 -12.89 14.76
C GLY A 83 0.40 -11.83 15.76
N ASP A 84 -0.60 -11.00 15.38
CA ASP A 84 -1.12 -9.91 16.21
C ASP A 84 -2.57 -10.12 16.66
N GLY A 85 -3.18 -11.27 16.32
CA GLY A 85 -4.50 -11.67 16.78
C GLY A 85 -4.47 -12.35 18.16
N GLU A 86 -5.48 -12.06 18.99
CA GLU A 86 -5.56 -12.59 20.35
C GLU A 86 -5.59 -14.14 20.41
N ALA A 87 -6.18 -14.79 19.39
CA ALA A 87 -6.28 -16.23 19.31
C ALA A 87 -5.25 -16.88 18.37
N ASP A 88 -4.36 -16.13 17.74
CA ASP A 88 -3.41 -16.61 16.73
C ASP A 88 -2.55 -17.78 17.20
N PHE A 89 -1.98 -17.65 18.39
CA PHE A 89 -1.14 -18.70 18.96
C PHE A 89 -1.93 -19.86 19.56
N ALA A 90 -3.22 -19.65 19.88
CA ALA A 90 -4.10 -20.70 20.38
C ALA A 90 -4.54 -21.68 19.26
N VAL A 91 -4.57 -21.23 17.99
CA VAL A 91 -4.93 -22.06 16.84
C VAL A 91 -3.71 -22.59 16.09
N SER A 92 -2.50 -22.17 16.46
CA SER A 92 -1.24 -22.63 15.87
C SER A 92 -0.71 -23.87 16.57
N ASP A 93 0.10 -24.67 15.87
CA ASP A 93 0.84 -25.78 16.45
C ASP A 93 2.03 -25.33 17.32
N ASP A 94 2.81 -26.29 17.84
CA ASP A 94 3.97 -26.04 18.71
C ASP A 94 5.09 -25.22 18.01
N ASP A 95 5.11 -25.22 16.66
CA ASP A 95 6.03 -24.44 15.82
C ASP A 95 5.43 -23.10 15.37
N ASN A 96 4.29 -22.69 15.96
CA ASN A 96 3.51 -21.50 15.59
C ASN A 96 3.00 -21.51 14.13
N ARG A 97 2.65 -22.67 13.60
CA ARG A 97 2.16 -22.85 12.24
C ARG A 97 0.67 -23.17 12.24
N VAL A 98 -0.03 -22.65 11.26
CA VAL A 98 -1.43 -22.99 10.99
C VAL A 98 -1.65 -23.11 9.48
N ALA A 99 -2.46 -24.09 9.07
CA ALA A 99 -2.80 -24.28 7.68
C ALA A 99 -3.96 -23.33 7.29
N VAL A 100 -3.81 -22.59 6.21
CA VAL A 100 -4.75 -21.56 5.75
C VAL A 100 -5.06 -21.68 4.25
N PRO A 101 -6.24 -21.19 3.79
CA PRO A 101 -7.40 -20.69 4.55
C PRO A 101 -8.01 -21.74 5.48
N PRO A 102 -8.62 -21.37 6.60
CA PRO A 102 -9.17 -22.36 7.54
C PRO A 102 -10.22 -23.30 6.92
N GLU A 103 -11.03 -22.79 5.99
CA GLU A 103 -12.08 -23.54 5.30
C GLU A 103 -11.55 -24.50 4.23
N ASN A 104 -10.38 -24.22 3.65
CA ASN A 104 -9.75 -25.02 2.58
C ASN A 104 -8.23 -24.78 2.54
N PRO A 105 -7.44 -25.39 3.43
CA PRO A 105 -6.02 -25.13 3.56
C PRO A 105 -5.24 -25.39 2.28
N GLN A 106 -4.44 -24.41 1.86
CA GLN A 106 -3.64 -24.44 0.64
C GLN A 106 -2.17 -24.11 0.87
N TYR A 107 -1.84 -23.42 1.98
CA TYR A 107 -0.47 -23.11 2.37
C TYR A 107 -0.33 -23.01 3.89
N THR A 108 0.88 -22.83 4.39
CA THR A 108 1.18 -22.70 5.81
C THR A 108 1.40 -21.24 6.18
N LEU A 109 0.72 -20.76 7.23
CA LEU A 109 1.04 -19.49 7.88
C LEU A 109 1.87 -19.80 9.14
N GLN A 110 3.09 -19.26 9.20
CA GLN A 110 3.99 -19.35 10.33
C GLN A 110 4.07 -18.01 11.04
N ARG A 111 3.71 -17.98 12.31
CA ARG A 111 3.59 -16.78 13.12
C ARG A 111 4.81 -16.54 13.96
N ILE A 112 5.22 -15.28 14.07
CA ILE A 112 6.30 -14.84 14.94
C ILE A 112 5.69 -14.04 16.09
N PRO A 113 5.84 -14.47 17.36
CA PRO A 113 5.39 -13.68 18.48
C PRO A 113 6.32 -12.47 18.69
N LEU A 114 5.75 -11.29 18.85
CA LEU A 114 6.46 -10.08 19.25
C LEU A 114 5.93 -9.61 20.61
N SER A 115 6.81 -9.18 21.50
CA SER A 115 6.41 -8.51 22.73
C SER A 115 5.98 -7.07 22.45
N ASP A 116 5.24 -6.46 23.39
CA ASP A 116 4.83 -5.05 23.28
C ASP A 116 6.03 -4.12 23.09
N GLU A 117 7.17 -4.40 23.77
CA GLU A 117 8.40 -3.64 23.62
C GLU A 117 9.03 -3.82 22.22
N GLU A 118 8.97 -5.05 21.67
CA GLU A 118 9.40 -5.31 20.29
C GLU A 118 8.50 -4.57 19.28
N VAL A 119 7.20 -4.55 19.49
CA VAL A 119 6.26 -3.81 18.63
C VAL A 119 6.50 -2.30 18.71
N ASP A 120 6.65 -1.74 19.93
CA ASP A 120 6.92 -0.30 20.09
C ASP A 120 8.23 0.12 19.42
N GLY A 121 9.33 -0.61 19.65
CA GLY A 121 10.63 -0.21 19.10
C GLY A 121 10.81 -0.54 17.61
N TYR A 122 10.28 -1.68 17.12
CA TYR A 122 10.40 -2.11 15.74
C TYR A 122 9.35 -1.49 14.84
N TYR A 123 8.05 -1.76 15.12
CA TYR A 123 6.96 -1.36 14.23
C TYR A 123 6.61 0.11 14.39
N GLU A 124 6.23 0.55 15.60
CA GLU A 124 5.93 1.96 15.83
C GLU A 124 7.21 2.81 15.81
N GLY A 125 8.32 2.27 16.31
CA GLY A 125 9.62 2.90 16.40
C GLY A 125 10.31 3.06 15.05
N TYR A 126 11.33 2.25 14.79
CA TYR A 126 12.19 2.45 13.63
C TYR A 126 11.46 2.38 12.29
N ALA A 127 10.51 1.46 12.12
CA ALA A 127 9.75 1.37 10.89
C ALA A 127 8.88 2.61 10.65
N ASN A 128 8.11 3.08 11.64
CA ASN A 128 7.09 4.10 11.43
C ASN A 128 7.43 5.50 11.98
N ARG A 129 8.31 5.64 12.97
CA ARG A 129 8.86 6.94 13.42
C ARG A 129 10.08 7.37 12.60
N THR A 130 10.83 6.42 12.00
CA THR A 130 12.05 6.72 11.25
C THR A 130 11.89 6.48 9.75
N LEU A 131 11.73 5.22 9.31
CA LEU A 131 11.76 4.87 7.88
C LEU A 131 10.57 5.42 7.11
N TRP A 132 9.37 5.32 7.67
CA TRP A 132 8.17 5.81 6.99
C TRP A 132 8.26 7.31 6.64
N PRO A 133 8.47 8.23 7.58
CA PRO A 133 8.59 9.65 7.24
C PRO A 133 9.84 9.97 6.41
N LEU A 134 10.96 9.29 6.62
CA LEU A 134 12.18 9.46 5.81
C LEU A 134 11.90 9.13 4.34
N CYS A 135 11.30 7.97 4.06
CA CYS A 135 10.98 7.51 2.72
C CYS A 135 9.97 8.43 2.01
N HIS A 136 9.05 9.00 2.77
CA HIS A 136 8.08 9.96 2.25
C HIS A 136 8.59 11.42 2.26
N ALA A 137 9.87 11.65 2.59
CA ALA A 137 10.49 12.98 2.67
C ALA A 137 9.73 13.94 3.62
N GLN A 138 9.15 13.41 4.70
CA GLN A 138 8.48 14.17 5.76
C GLN A 138 9.45 14.42 6.93
N MET A 139 10.52 15.16 6.66
CA MET A 139 11.66 15.33 7.58
C MET A 139 11.29 15.91 8.94
N GLY A 140 10.20 16.68 9.03
CA GLY A 140 9.69 17.21 10.30
C GLY A 140 9.15 16.13 11.26
N ASN A 141 8.83 14.94 10.73
CA ASN A 141 8.27 13.82 11.49
C ASN A 141 9.29 12.69 11.70
N VAL A 142 10.52 12.83 11.21
CA VAL A 142 11.55 11.80 11.37
C VAL A 142 12.15 11.87 12.77
N GLU A 143 12.09 10.75 13.48
CA GLU A 143 12.76 10.57 14.76
C GLU A 143 13.80 9.45 14.68
N PHE A 144 15.03 9.74 15.13
CA PHE A 144 16.10 8.75 15.24
C PHE A 144 16.35 8.41 16.71
N ARG A 145 15.94 7.22 17.13
CA ARG A 145 16.16 6.70 18.48
C ARG A 145 17.05 5.46 18.42
N ALA A 146 18.10 5.44 19.22
CA ALA A 146 19.04 4.32 19.23
C ALA A 146 18.37 3.00 19.65
N ASP A 147 17.47 3.06 20.62
CA ASP A 147 16.76 1.88 21.13
C ASP A 147 15.80 1.31 20.08
N ASP A 148 15.10 2.16 19.32
CA ASP A 148 14.24 1.73 18.19
C ASP A 148 15.08 0.99 17.13
N TRP A 149 16.28 1.50 16.83
CA TRP A 149 17.19 0.83 15.90
C TRP A 149 17.65 -0.54 16.39
N GLU A 150 18.02 -0.67 17.66
CA GLU A 150 18.45 -1.96 18.21
C GLU A 150 17.29 -2.97 18.24
N THR A 151 16.08 -2.51 18.54
CA THR A 151 14.88 -3.35 18.48
C THR A 151 14.56 -3.77 17.05
N TYR A 152 14.64 -2.85 16.08
CA TYR A 152 14.48 -3.17 14.65
C TYR A 152 15.49 -4.25 14.19
N ARG A 153 16.75 -4.13 14.57
CA ARG A 153 17.78 -5.14 14.29
C ARG A 153 17.44 -6.49 14.94
N THR A 154 16.98 -6.48 16.17
CA THR A 154 16.63 -7.69 16.92
C THR A 154 15.45 -8.41 16.28
N VAL A 155 14.39 -7.69 15.94
CA VAL A 155 13.22 -8.28 15.29
C VAL A 155 13.57 -8.77 13.87
N ASN A 156 14.37 -8.03 13.10
CA ASN A 156 14.85 -8.51 11.79
C ASN A 156 15.66 -9.83 11.91
N ARG A 157 16.47 -10.00 12.97
CA ARG A 157 17.16 -11.28 13.24
C ARG A 157 16.19 -12.39 13.61
N LYS A 158 15.15 -12.07 14.39
CA LYS A 158 14.12 -13.04 14.79
C LYS A 158 13.36 -13.57 13.55
N PHE A 159 12.93 -12.69 12.66
CA PHE A 159 12.33 -13.09 11.38
C PHE A 159 13.30 -13.88 10.51
N ALA A 160 14.54 -13.43 10.42
CA ALA A 160 15.55 -14.11 9.61
C ALA A 160 15.87 -15.53 10.13
N ALA A 161 15.93 -15.74 11.45
CA ALA A 161 16.16 -17.05 12.02
C ALA A 161 15.03 -18.03 11.68
N VAL A 162 13.76 -17.62 11.89
CA VAL A 162 12.59 -18.44 11.53
C VAL A 162 12.56 -18.73 10.03
N THR A 163 12.90 -17.73 9.19
CA THR A 163 12.98 -17.91 7.73
C THR A 163 14.07 -18.91 7.36
N ALA A 164 15.28 -18.76 7.92
CA ALA A 164 16.40 -19.65 7.60
C ALA A 164 16.15 -21.09 8.04
N ASP A 165 15.46 -21.30 9.16
CA ASP A 165 15.05 -22.63 9.63
C ASP A 165 13.99 -23.30 8.72
N SER A 166 13.29 -22.51 7.92
CA SER A 166 12.19 -22.97 7.07
C SER A 166 12.58 -23.18 5.60
N VAL A 167 13.78 -22.77 5.18
CA VAL A 167 14.21 -22.76 3.76
C VAL A 167 15.45 -23.60 3.52
N ASP A 168 15.63 -24.04 2.27
CA ASP A 168 16.87 -24.62 1.78
C ASP A 168 17.42 -23.83 0.58
N ASP A 169 18.53 -24.31 -0.02
CA ASP A 169 19.19 -23.64 -1.15
C ASP A 169 18.34 -23.59 -2.43
N SER A 170 17.26 -24.36 -2.51
CA SER A 170 16.33 -24.40 -3.65
C SER A 170 15.11 -23.50 -3.45
N SER A 171 14.89 -23.02 -2.24
CA SER A 171 13.76 -22.17 -1.87
C SER A 171 13.87 -20.76 -2.47
N THR A 172 12.71 -20.09 -2.57
CA THR A 172 12.62 -18.67 -2.91
C THR A 172 12.01 -17.92 -1.74
N VAL A 173 12.70 -16.90 -1.23
CA VAL A 173 12.23 -16.05 -0.13
C VAL A 173 11.87 -14.68 -0.66
N TRP A 174 10.64 -14.23 -0.40
CA TRP A 174 10.13 -12.94 -0.84
C TRP A 174 9.77 -12.04 0.34
N PHE A 175 10.70 -11.16 0.72
CA PHE A 175 10.48 -10.16 1.76
C PHE A 175 9.60 -9.02 1.26
N GLN A 176 8.70 -8.56 2.12
CA GLN A 176 7.76 -7.49 1.82
C GLN A 176 8.04 -6.25 2.64
N ASP A 177 8.27 -5.15 1.92
CA ASP A 177 8.32 -3.79 2.43
C ASP A 177 9.51 -3.44 3.36
N TYR A 178 9.51 -2.21 3.87
CA TYR A 178 10.59 -1.56 4.63
C TYR A 178 10.80 -2.13 6.04
N HIS A 179 9.93 -3.01 6.47
CA HIS A 179 10.04 -3.67 7.77
C HIS A 179 11.27 -4.60 7.85
N PHE A 180 11.76 -5.09 6.73
CA PHE A 180 12.79 -6.14 6.64
C PHE A 180 14.05 -5.71 5.89
N ALA A 181 14.47 -4.44 6.03
CA ALA A 181 15.67 -3.97 5.34
C ALA A 181 16.96 -4.69 5.74
N LEU A 182 16.99 -5.39 6.89
CA LEU A 182 18.16 -6.12 7.39
C LEU A 182 18.02 -7.65 7.34
N ALA A 183 16.79 -8.17 7.31
CA ALA A 183 16.53 -9.61 7.38
C ALA A 183 17.20 -10.39 6.23
N PRO A 184 17.19 -9.92 4.96
CA PRO A 184 17.85 -10.63 3.87
C PRO A 184 19.33 -10.93 4.11
N ARG A 185 20.06 -10.00 4.74
CA ARG A 185 21.48 -10.20 5.08
C ARG A 185 21.69 -11.32 6.08
N TYR A 186 20.80 -11.44 7.05
CA TYR A 186 20.91 -12.49 8.06
C TYR A 186 20.53 -13.86 7.47
N VAL A 187 19.47 -13.93 6.65
CA VAL A 187 19.10 -15.17 5.94
C VAL A 187 20.19 -15.59 4.97
N ARG A 188 20.79 -14.65 4.23
CA ARG A 188 21.89 -14.92 3.28
C ARG A 188 23.12 -15.54 3.94
N ALA A 189 23.36 -15.31 5.22
CA ALA A 189 24.47 -15.92 5.96
C ALA A 189 24.26 -17.42 6.19
N GLU A 190 23.02 -17.92 6.14
CA GLU A 190 22.65 -19.30 6.49
C GLU A 190 22.26 -20.14 5.26
N THR A 191 21.89 -19.52 4.11
CA THR A 191 21.38 -20.24 2.94
C THR A 191 21.77 -19.57 1.62
N ASP A 192 21.84 -20.39 0.57
CA ASP A 192 21.98 -20.00 -0.82
C ASP A 192 20.64 -19.82 -1.56
N ALA A 193 19.51 -19.85 -0.86
CA ALA A 193 18.17 -19.58 -1.41
C ALA A 193 18.13 -18.33 -2.30
N LEU A 194 17.17 -18.24 -3.20
CA LEU A 194 16.90 -17.02 -3.96
C LEU A 194 16.19 -16.03 -3.05
N LEU A 195 16.83 -14.91 -2.75
CA LEU A 195 16.25 -13.86 -1.92
C LEU A 195 15.78 -12.71 -2.79
N MET A 196 14.55 -12.29 -2.60
CA MET A 196 14.00 -11.10 -3.23
C MET A 196 13.20 -10.27 -2.25
N GLN A 197 13.15 -8.96 -2.49
CA GLN A 197 12.39 -8.04 -1.66
C GLN A 197 11.64 -7.05 -2.52
N PHE A 198 10.40 -6.75 -2.13
CA PHE A 198 9.62 -5.69 -2.72
C PHE A 198 9.44 -4.54 -1.71
N TRP A 199 9.85 -3.34 -2.12
CA TRP A 199 9.76 -2.14 -1.32
C TRP A 199 8.57 -1.30 -1.76
N HIS A 200 7.51 -1.25 -0.95
CA HIS A 200 6.22 -0.68 -1.36
C HIS A 200 6.11 0.83 -1.16
N VAL A 201 6.95 1.41 -0.34
CA VAL A 201 6.94 2.86 -0.10
C VAL A 201 7.91 3.59 -1.04
N PRO A 202 7.88 4.92 -1.14
CA PRO A 202 8.86 5.65 -1.91
C PRO A 202 10.29 5.34 -1.43
N TRP A 203 11.26 5.32 -2.35
CA TRP A 203 12.65 5.43 -1.96
C TRP A 203 13.08 6.90 -2.09
N PRO A 204 13.68 7.50 -1.05
CA PRO A 204 14.03 8.92 -1.04
C PRO A 204 15.24 9.21 -1.93
N ALA A 205 15.41 10.46 -2.36
CA ALA A 205 16.64 10.91 -2.99
C ALA A 205 17.84 10.81 -2.04
N ALA A 206 19.05 10.69 -2.57
CA ALA A 206 20.28 10.49 -1.80
C ALA A 206 20.50 11.58 -0.73
N GLU A 207 20.18 12.84 -1.04
CA GLU A 207 20.30 13.96 -0.08
C GLU A 207 19.39 13.75 1.16
N VAL A 208 18.17 13.25 0.98
CA VAL A 208 17.26 12.93 2.08
C VAL A 208 17.76 11.70 2.82
N PHE A 209 18.15 10.65 2.09
CA PHE A 209 18.63 9.40 2.69
C PHE A 209 19.92 9.59 3.52
N ARG A 210 20.78 10.54 3.15
CA ARG A 210 22.00 10.92 3.89
C ARG A 210 21.72 11.24 5.36
N THR A 211 20.51 11.68 5.70
CA THR A 211 20.14 12.01 7.08
C THR A 211 19.93 10.77 7.95
N ALA A 212 19.82 9.57 7.37
CA ALA A 212 19.64 8.33 8.12
C ALA A 212 20.95 7.88 8.78
N PRO A 213 21.09 7.85 10.12
CA PRO A 213 22.34 7.45 10.79
C PRO A 213 22.78 6.03 10.43
N ASN A 214 21.83 5.15 10.14
CA ASN A 214 22.05 3.74 9.85
C ASN A 214 21.88 3.40 8.36
N GLY A 215 21.94 4.41 7.47
CA GLY A 215 21.67 4.28 6.04
C GLY A 215 22.54 3.22 5.35
N GLU A 216 23.84 3.22 5.64
CA GLU A 216 24.77 2.21 5.11
C GLU A 216 24.38 0.77 5.51
N ALA A 217 23.95 0.56 6.75
CA ALA A 217 23.52 -0.77 7.21
C ALA A 217 22.23 -1.22 6.51
N LEU A 218 21.28 -0.31 6.23
CA LEU A 218 20.08 -0.58 5.46
C LEU A 218 20.41 -0.98 4.01
N LEU A 219 21.27 -0.22 3.33
CA LEU A 219 21.72 -0.54 1.96
C LEU A 219 22.40 -1.91 1.91
N LYS A 220 23.33 -2.20 2.83
CA LYS A 220 24.00 -3.50 2.93
C LYS A 220 23.03 -4.66 3.22
N GLY A 221 21.96 -4.39 3.97
CA GLY A 221 20.90 -5.36 4.21
C GLY A 221 20.10 -5.67 2.95
N LEU A 222 19.67 -4.65 2.24
CA LEU A 222 18.90 -4.76 0.99
C LEU A 222 19.71 -5.39 -0.15
N LEU A 223 21.01 -5.10 -0.25
CA LEU A 223 21.92 -5.68 -1.26
C LEU A 223 22.25 -7.16 -1.01
N ALA A 224 21.76 -7.77 0.07
CA ALA A 224 21.81 -9.22 0.25
C ALA A 224 20.73 -9.97 -0.55
N ASN A 225 19.77 -9.25 -1.13
CA ASN A 225 18.80 -9.81 -2.06
C ASN A 225 19.43 -10.04 -3.45
N ASP A 226 18.91 -11.00 -4.19
CA ASP A 226 19.21 -11.21 -5.60
C ASP A 226 18.38 -10.29 -6.53
N LEU A 227 17.14 -9.95 -6.07
CA LEU A 227 16.22 -9.03 -6.75
C LEU A 227 15.61 -8.06 -5.73
N LEU A 228 15.65 -6.76 -6.04
CA LEU A 228 14.98 -5.71 -5.28
C LEU A 228 13.99 -4.99 -6.19
N GLY A 229 12.71 -5.04 -5.84
CA GLY A 229 11.60 -4.46 -6.57
C GLY A 229 11.09 -3.16 -5.97
N PHE A 230 10.71 -2.21 -6.83
CA PHE A 230 10.03 -0.97 -6.48
C PHE A 230 8.81 -0.77 -7.37
N HIS A 231 7.92 0.17 -7.04
CA HIS A 231 6.75 0.45 -7.90
C HIS A 231 7.09 1.21 -9.17
N VAL A 232 8.05 2.12 -9.12
CA VAL A 232 8.31 3.06 -10.23
C VAL A 232 9.81 3.25 -10.48
N PRO A 233 10.22 3.53 -11.73
CA PRO A 233 11.63 3.58 -12.10
C PRO A 233 12.46 4.62 -11.35
N TRP A 234 11.88 5.77 -10.95
CA TRP A 234 12.66 6.77 -10.22
C TRP A 234 13.01 6.33 -8.79
N TYR A 235 12.25 5.40 -8.16
CA TYR A 235 12.67 4.82 -6.88
C TYR A 235 13.85 3.86 -7.07
N CYS A 236 13.89 3.13 -8.19
CA CYS A 236 15.08 2.37 -8.55
C CYS A 236 16.30 3.29 -8.74
N SER A 237 16.12 4.39 -9.47
CA SER A 237 17.21 5.36 -9.70
C SER A 237 17.70 5.98 -8.39
N ASN A 238 16.79 6.42 -7.52
CA ASN A 238 17.13 6.96 -6.20
C ASN A 238 17.88 5.94 -5.33
N PHE A 239 17.46 4.66 -5.38
CA PHE A 239 18.15 3.60 -4.64
C PHE A 239 19.58 3.39 -5.17
N LEU A 240 19.74 3.31 -6.49
CA LEU A 240 21.05 3.15 -7.12
C LEU A 240 21.98 4.33 -6.82
N GLU A 241 21.46 5.56 -6.84
CA GLU A 241 22.18 6.77 -6.45
C GLU A 241 22.63 6.71 -4.98
N CYS A 242 21.75 6.28 -4.07
CA CYS A 242 22.12 6.08 -2.66
C CYS A 242 23.24 5.04 -2.52
N VAL A 243 23.17 3.94 -3.25
CA VAL A 243 24.21 2.90 -3.21
C VAL A 243 25.55 3.47 -3.71
N GLU A 244 25.55 4.14 -4.86
CA GLU A 244 26.78 4.73 -5.45
C GLU A 244 27.41 5.78 -4.54
N GLU A 245 26.59 6.55 -3.81
CA GLU A 245 27.07 7.63 -2.95
C GLU A 245 27.55 7.14 -1.57
N PHE A 246 26.90 6.12 -1.00
CA PHE A 246 27.13 5.72 0.40
C PHE A 246 27.88 4.40 0.58
N LEU A 247 28.10 3.62 -0.48
CA LEU A 247 28.83 2.35 -0.42
C LEU A 247 30.01 2.34 -1.39
N GLU A 248 31.18 2.77 -0.93
CA GLU A 248 32.40 2.86 -1.74
C GLU A 248 32.80 1.52 -2.40
N GLU A 249 32.46 0.38 -1.77
CA GLU A 249 32.78 -0.95 -2.29
C GLU A 249 31.76 -1.46 -3.33
N ALA A 250 30.64 -0.76 -3.52
CA ALA A 250 29.61 -1.16 -4.47
C ALA A 250 29.89 -0.59 -5.87
N ILE A 251 29.61 -1.39 -6.89
CA ILE A 251 29.69 -0.96 -8.30
C ILE A 251 28.27 -0.97 -8.87
N VAL A 252 27.78 0.18 -9.29
CA VAL A 252 26.46 0.34 -9.88
C VAL A 252 26.53 0.25 -11.40
N ASP A 253 25.88 -0.75 -11.98
CA ASP A 253 25.64 -0.83 -13.43
C ASP A 253 24.26 -0.21 -13.73
N TRP A 254 24.28 1.06 -14.08
CA TRP A 254 23.08 1.84 -14.40
C TRP A 254 22.33 1.33 -15.64
N ALA A 255 23.05 0.75 -16.61
CA ALA A 255 22.42 0.28 -17.84
C ALA A 255 21.59 -0.99 -17.63
N GLU A 256 22.06 -1.87 -16.74
CA GLU A 256 21.42 -3.13 -16.42
C GLU A 256 20.59 -3.07 -15.13
N GLY A 257 20.60 -1.94 -14.41
CA GLY A 257 19.92 -1.81 -13.12
C GLY A 257 20.47 -2.80 -12.08
N ARG A 258 21.80 -2.94 -11.99
CA ARG A 258 22.45 -3.90 -11.09
C ARG A 258 23.47 -3.24 -10.18
N VAL A 259 23.58 -3.80 -9.00
CA VAL A 259 24.60 -3.45 -8.03
C VAL A 259 25.48 -4.67 -7.77
N HIS A 260 26.77 -4.52 -7.96
CA HIS A 260 27.78 -5.50 -7.56
C HIS A 260 28.31 -5.09 -6.18
N TYR A 261 27.93 -5.86 -5.17
CA TYR A 261 28.37 -5.69 -3.78
C TYR A 261 28.64 -7.07 -3.15
N GLY A 262 29.87 -7.31 -2.71
CA GLY A 262 30.29 -8.66 -2.32
C GLY A 262 30.34 -9.62 -3.51
N ASP A 263 29.99 -10.88 -3.27
CA ASP A 263 30.13 -11.97 -4.24
C ASP A 263 28.94 -12.11 -5.20
N ARG A 264 27.88 -11.33 -5.03
CA ARG A 264 26.63 -11.47 -5.78
C ARG A 264 26.07 -10.13 -6.24
N PRO A 265 25.60 -10.04 -7.49
CA PRO A 265 24.90 -8.86 -7.94
C PRO A 265 23.43 -8.88 -7.48
N THR A 266 22.94 -7.71 -7.05
CA THR A 266 21.51 -7.44 -6.84
C THR A 266 20.94 -6.77 -8.07
N ARG A 267 19.86 -7.32 -8.64
CA ARG A 267 19.07 -6.65 -9.69
C ARG A 267 18.07 -5.72 -9.03
N VAL A 268 17.98 -4.49 -9.53
CA VAL A 268 17.03 -3.46 -9.08
C VAL A 268 16.09 -3.14 -10.23
N GLU A 269 14.77 -3.33 -10.01
CA GLU A 269 13.78 -3.21 -11.08
C GLU A 269 12.45 -2.66 -10.59
N SER A 270 11.66 -2.06 -11.48
CA SER A 270 10.34 -1.52 -11.13
C SER A 270 9.22 -2.40 -11.64
N PHE A 271 8.27 -2.68 -10.74
CA PHE A 271 7.06 -3.45 -11.00
C PHE A 271 5.86 -2.68 -10.43
N PRO A 272 5.10 -1.95 -11.24
CA PRO A 272 3.95 -1.17 -10.76
C PRO A 272 2.83 -2.11 -10.31
N LEU A 273 2.47 -2.05 -9.03
CA LEU A 273 1.38 -2.88 -8.47
C LEU A 273 0.04 -2.49 -9.10
N ALA A 274 -0.70 -3.51 -9.52
CA ALA A 274 -2.04 -3.41 -10.08
C ALA A 274 -3.14 -3.60 -9.02
N VAL A 275 -4.40 -3.48 -9.46
CA VAL A 275 -5.60 -3.83 -8.71
C VAL A 275 -6.46 -4.80 -9.52
N GLU A 276 -7.32 -5.57 -8.85
CA GLU A 276 -8.26 -6.48 -9.51
C GLU A 276 -9.47 -5.69 -10.04
N ALA A 277 -9.27 -5.02 -11.19
CA ALA A 277 -10.25 -4.10 -11.76
C ALA A 277 -11.62 -4.74 -12.05
N ALA A 278 -11.66 -6.03 -12.40
CA ALA A 278 -12.89 -6.76 -12.66
C ALA A 278 -13.69 -6.97 -11.37
N GLU A 279 -13.03 -7.43 -10.31
CA GLU A 279 -13.65 -7.65 -8.98
C GLU A 279 -14.17 -6.34 -8.39
N ILE A 280 -13.35 -5.28 -8.46
CA ILE A 280 -13.75 -3.94 -7.99
C ILE A 280 -15.02 -3.47 -8.71
N ARG A 281 -15.11 -3.69 -10.02
CA ARG A 281 -16.28 -3.32 -10.80
C ARG A 281 -17.53 -4.10 -10.39
N GLU A 282 -17.39 -5.42 -10.23
CA GLU A 282 -18.50 -6.26 -9.75
C GLU A 282 -19.00 -5.82 -8.38
N LEU A 283 -18.10 -5.50 -7.46
CA LEU A 283 -18.45 -4.99 -6.14
C LEU A 283 -19.09 -3.59 -6.21
N ALA A 284 -18.62 -2.72 -7.10
CA ALA A 284 -19.22 -1.41 -7.32
C ALA A 284 -20.64 -1.50 -7.91
N GLU A 285 -20.87 -2.44 -8.82
CA GLU A 285 -22.20 -2.75 -9.37
C GLU A 285 -23.13 -3.30 -8.29
N ALA A 286 -22.67 -4.26 -7.48
CA ALA A 286 -23.42 -4.77 -6.34
C ALA A 286 -23.78 -3.67 -5.33
N GLY A 287 -22.84 -2.78 -5.04
CA GLY A 287 -23.06 -1.62 -4.17
C GLY A 287 -24.09 -0.64 -4.73
N ALA A 288 -24.12 -0.44 -6.04
CA ALA A 288 -25.11 0.40 -6.70
C ALA A 288 -26.51 -0.23 -6.71
N ASP A 289 -26.61 -1.52 -7.00
CA ASP A 289 -27.87 -2.27 -6.95
C ASP A 289 -28.50 -2.26 -5.54
N ASP A 290 -27.68 -2.22 -4.52
CA ASP A 290 -28.06 -2.16 -3.10
C ASP A 290 -28.24 -0.72 -2.59
N ASP A 291 -28.15 0.28 -3.46
CA ASP A 291 -28.23 1.71 -3.11
C ASP A 291 -27.31 2.14 -1.96
N ALA A 292 -26.08 1.62 -1.97
CA ALA A 292 -25.12 1.86 -0.89
C ALA A 292 -24.78 3.35 -0.75
N SER A 293 -24.63 4.07 -1.88
CA SER A 293 -24.38 5.50 -1.87
C SER A 293 -25.57 6.31 -1.35
N GLY A 294 -26.80 5.95 -1.72
CA GLY A 294 -28.02 6.61 -1.22
C GLY A 294 -28.14 6.47 0.29
N ARG A 295 -27.86 5.27 0.84
CA ARG A 295 -27.82 5.07 2.29
C ARG A 295 -26.72 5.91 2.95
N PHE A 296 -25.50 5.88 2.42
CA PHE A 296 -24.42 6.71 2.94
C PHE A 296 -24.79 8.20 2.97
N ARG A 297 -25.39 8.70 1.89
CA ARG A 297 -25.86 10.10 1.81
C ARG A 297 -26.92 10.40 2.87
N ALA A 298 -27.89 9.50 3.05
CA ALA A 298 -28.94 9.65 4.06
C ALA A 298 -28.40 9.66 5.49
N ASP A 299 -27.49 8.74 5.81
CA ASP A 299 -26.88 8.63 7.15
C ASP A 299 -26.04 9.87 7.51
N HIS A 300 -25.45 10.54 6.50
CA HIS A 300 -24.64 11.73 6.68
C HIS A 300 -25.34 13.05 6.32
N GLY A 301 -26.64 13.02 6.04
CA GLY A 301 -27.42 14.24 5.73
C GLY A 301 -27.02 14.92 4.42
N ILE A 302 -26.49 14.16 3.47
CA ILE A 302 -26.09 14.67 2.14
C ILE A 302 -27.31 14.61 1.21
N ASP A 303 -27.63 15.73 0.57
CA ASP A 303 -28.68 15.83 -0.43
C ASP A 303 -28.46 14.81 -1.57
N PRO A 304 -29.45 13.99 -1.96
CA PRO A 304 -29.29 12.97 -2.99
C PRO A 304 -28.78 13.51 -4.34
N ASP A 305 -29.17 14.73 -4.71
CA ASP A 305 -28.78 15.36 -5.97
C ASP A 305 -27.47 16.15 -5.88
N ARG A 306 -26.83 16.19 -4.71
CA ARG A 306 -25.59 16.90 -4.46
C ARG A 306 -24.41 16.16 -5.08
N ARG A 307 -23.57 16.86 -5.85
CA ARG A 307 -22.32 16.27 -6.34
C ARG A 307 -21.39 15.91 -5.18
N LEU A 308 -20.62 14.83 -5.36
CA LEU A 308 -19.64 14.37 -4.39
C LEU A 308 -18.21 14.56 -4.90
N VAL A 309 -17.38 15.16 -4.06
CA VAL A 309 -15.92 15.09 -4.17
C VAL A 309 -15.43 14.17 -3.07
N LEU A 310 -14.73 13.10 -3.42
CA LEU A 310 -14.39 12.03 -2.51
C LEU A 310 -12.88 11.92 -2.30
N GLY A 311 -12.44 11.91 -1.04
CA GLY A 311 -11.11 11.52 -0.62
C GLY A 311 -11.19 10.26 0.24
N VAL A 312 -10.38 9.27 -0.07
CA VAL A 312 -10.29 8.01 0.71
C VAL A 312 -8.83 7.73 1.03
N ASP A 313 -8.51 7.71 2.32
CA ASP A 313 -7.13 7.51 2.79
C ASP A 313 -7.11 6.92 4.20
N ARG A 314 -6.01 6.29 4.57
CA ARG A 314 -5.67 6.22 5.99
C ARG A 314 -5.41 7.64 6.51
N LEU A 315 -5.74 7.90 7.76
CA LEU A 315 -5.41 9.18 8.40
C LEU A 315 -3.90 9.22 8.69
N ASP A 316 -3.16 9.65 7.67
CA ASP A 316 -1.69 9.65 7.62
C ASP A 316 -1.21 11.00 7.04
N TYR A 317 -0.22 11.59 7.69
CA TYR A 317 0.32 12.90 7.28
C TYR A 317 0.94 12.90 5.88
N THR A 318 1.25 11.75 5.32
CA THR A 318 1.73 11.61 3.94
C THR A 318 0.62 11.80 2.90
N LYS A 319 -0.65 11.73 3.31
CA LYS A 319 -1.81 11.74 2.40
C LYS A 319 -2.29 13.15 2.02
N GLY A 320 -1.74 14.21 2.64
CA GLY A 320 -2.04 15.59 2.27
C GLY A 320 -3.49 16.02 2.55
N ILE A 321 -4.11 15.44 3.60
CA ILE A 321 -5.50 15.78 3.96
C ILE A 321 -5.63 17.24 4.42
N PRO A 322 -4.75 17.81 5.27
CA PRO A 322 -4.78 19.22 5.63
C PRO A 322 -4.64 20.14 4.42
N GLU A 323 -3.74 19.83 3.48
CA GLU A 323 -3.54 20.58 2.24
C GLU A 323 -4.78 20.55 1.35
N ARG A 324 -5.47 19.40 1.31
CA ARG A 324 -6.74 19.20 0.60
C ARG A 324 -7.85 20.07 1.18
N LEU A 325 -7.99 20.08 2.51
CA LEU A 325 -8.95 20.92 3.21
C LEU A 325 -8.67 22.42 2.99
N ALA A 326 -7.39 22.82 2.99
CA ALA A 326 -7.00 24.20 2.67
C ALA A 326 -7.33 24.57 1.21
N ALA A 327 -7.20 23.64 0.27
CA ALA A 327 -7.58 23.88 -1.12
C ALA A 327 -9.10 24.06 -1.29
N LEU A 328 -9.90 23.29 -0.56
CA LEU A 328 -11.36 23.43 -0.52
C LEU A 328 -11.77 24.80 0.07
N GLU A 329 -11.14 25.21 1.18
CA GLU A 329 -11.35 26.54 1.75
C GLU A 329 -11.06 27.64 0.74
N HIS A 330 -9.90 27.57 0.09
CA HIS A 330 -9.50 28.54 -0.94
C HIS A 330 -10.49 28.57 -2.11
N LEU A 331 -10.98 27.41 -2.55
CA LEU A 331 -12.00 27.32 -3.61
C LEU A 331 -13.28 28.04 -3.21
N TRP A 332 -13.82 27.78 -2.03
CA TRP A 332 -15.06 28.41 -1.57
C TRP A 332 -14.90 29.90 -1.25
N GLU A 333 -13.71 30.37 -0.90
CA GLU A 333 -13.40 31.80 -0.73
C GLU A 333 -13.36 32.54 -2.06
N THR A 334 -12.61 32.00 -3.03
CA THR A 334 -12.30 32.68 -4.28
C THR A 334 -13.36 32.48 -5.35
N ARG A 335 -14.11 31.37 -5.28
CA ARG A 335 -15.17 31.02 -6.23
C ARG A 335 -16.48 30.65 -5.50
N PRO A 336 -17.23 31.65 -4.97
CA PRO A 336 -18.45 31.42 -4.19
C PRO A 336 -19.54 30.60 -4.88
N ALA A 337 -19.53 30.50 -6.22
CA ALA A 337 -20.45 29.66 -6.99
C ALA A 337 -20.34 28.15 -6.67
N PHE A 338 -19.23 27.72 -6.08
CA PHE A 338 -19.05 26.34 -5.61
C PHE A 338 -19.61 26.06 -4.22
N ARG A 339 -20.02 27.09 -3.47
CA ARG A 339 -20.69 26.91 -2.18
C ARG A 339 -22.06 26.27 -2.41
N GLY A 340 -22.30 25.12 -1.77
CA GLY A 340 -23.52 24.35 -1.98
C GLY A 340 -23.57 23.55 -3.27
N ALA A 341 -22.58 23.66 -4.18
CA ALA A 341 -22.56 22.93 -5.44
C ALA A 341 -22.13 21.46 -5.26
N PHE A 342 -21.38 21.14 -4.23
CA PHE A 342 -20.92 19.80 -3.89
C PHE A 342 -20.70 19.65 -2.38
N THR A 343 -20.64 18.42 -1.89
CA THR A 343 -20.10 18.06 -0.58
C THR A 343 -18.80 17.30 -0.75
N TYR A 344 -17.78 17.67 0.02
CA TYR A 344 -16.56 16.89 0.11
C TYR A 344 -16.71 15.81 1.18
N VAL A 345 -16.45 14.56 0.81
CA VAL A 345 -16.42 13.42 1.73
C VAL A 345 -14.98 12.98 1.94
N GLN A 346 -14.49 13.04 3.18
CA GLN A 346 -13.24 12.41 3.58
C GLN A 346 -13.56 11.12 4.32
N LYS A 347 -13.42 9.99 3.61
CA LYS A 347 -13.45 8.67 4.22
C LYS A 347 -12.07 8.34 4.76
N GLY A 348 -11.95 8.33 6.08
CA GLY A 348 -10.73 8.01 6.80
C GLY A 348 -10.69 6.57 7.28
N ARG A 349 -9.49 6.11 7.65
CA ARG A 349 -9.26 4.97 8.54
C ARG A 349 -8.15 5.37 9.50
N GLU A 350 -8.39 5.21 10.78
CA GLU A 350 -7.39 5.46 11.80
C GLU A 350 -6.17 4.57 11.61
N SER A 351 -5.00 5.08 11.94
CA SER A 351 -3.73 4.39 11.77
C SER A 351 -2.73 4.87 12.81
N ARG A 352 -1.96 3.95 13.38
CA ARG A 352 -0.76 4.22 14.20
C ARG A 352 -1.00 5.21 15.33
N GLN A 353 -2.12 5.05 16.06
CA GLN A 353 -2.53 5.94 17.18
C GLN A 353 -1.49 6.01 18.32
N GLY A 354 -0.56 5.05 18.42
CA GLY A 354 0.57 5.09 19.34
C GLY A 354 1.60 6.19 19.06
N ILE A 355 1.61 6.77 17.84
CA ILE A 355 2.58 7.78 17.40
C ILE A 355 1.96 9.19 17.48
N ASP A 356 2.64 10.12 18.17
CA ASP A 356 2.14 11.49 18.42
C ASP A 356 1.75 12.23 17.14
N ALA A 357 2.57 12.14 16.09
CA ALA A 357 2.32 12.83 14.82
C ALA A 357 0.97 12.45 14.16
N TYR A 358 0.48 11.21 14.39
CA TYR A 358 -0.83 10.78 13.87
C TYR A 358 -1.98 11.34 14.71
N ARG A 359 -1.82 11.43 16.05
CA ARG A 359 -2.83 12.09 16.92
C ARG A 359 -2.95 13.58 16.65
N GLU A 360 -1.81 14.25 16.45
CA GLU A 360 -1.77 15.67 16.07
C GLU A 360 -2.40 15.92 14.70
N LEU A 361 -2.17 15.03 13.74
CA LEU A 361 -2.82 15.08 12.44
C LEU A 361 -4.35 14.95 12.57
N GLN A 362 -4.83 13.99 13.36
CA GLN A 362 -6.27 13.78 13.58
C GLN A 362 -6.91 15.06 14.15
N ALA A 363 -6.33 15.64 15.20
CA ALA A 363 -6.80 16.89 15.77
C ALA A 363 -6.81 18.05 14.76
N THR A 364 -5.77 18.14 13.92
CA THR A 364 -5.68 19.14 12.85
C THR A 364 -6.79 18.97 11.80
N ILE A 365 -7.12 17.75 11.43
CA ILE A 365 -8.20 17.44 10.48
C ILE A 365 -9.54 17.80 11.10
N ASP A 366 -9.81 17.37 12.34
CA ASP A 366 -11.08 17.63 13.04
C ASP A 366 -11.34 19.14 13.20
N ASP A 367 -10.33 19.90 13.62
CA ASP A 367 -10.40 21.37 13.75
C ASP A 367 -10.66 22.03 12.38
N ALA A 368 -9.99 21.57 11.32
CA ALA A 368 -10.18 22.11 9.98
C ALA A 368 -11.60 21.82 9.44
N VAL A 369 -12.10 20.59 9.64
CA VAL A 369 -13.46 20.19 9.24
C VAL A 369 -14.51 21.02 9.98
N ALA A 370 -14.38 21.14 11.31
CA ALA A 370 -15.29 21.95 12.12
C ALA A 370 -15.31 23.42 11.63
N ARG A 371 -14.14 24.01 11.45
CA ARG A 371 -13.97 25.39 10.98
C ARG A 371 -14.58 25.61 9.59
N LEU A 372 -14.42 24.69 8.66
CA LEU A 372 -14.97 24.80 7.31
C LEU A 372 -16.50 24.69 7.34
N ASN A 373 -17.05 23.76 8.11
CA ASN A 373 -18.48 23.57 8.26
C ASN A 373 -19.14 24.77 8.95
N ASP A 374 -18.54 25.32 10.01
CA ASP A 374 -19.03 26.52 10.69
C ASP A 374 -19.01 27.75 9.77
N ARG A 375 -17.99 27.88 8.93
CA ARG A 375 -17.79 29.05 8.07
C ARG A 375 -18.67 29.06 6.83
N PHE A 376 -18.85 27.93 6.19
CA PHE A 376 -19.49 27.83 4.88
C PHE A 376 -20.82 27.08 4.91
N GLY A 377 -21.07 26.26 5.93
CA GLY A 377 -22.27 25.45 6.06
C GLY A 377 -23.56 26.29 6.12
N THR A 378 -24.66 25.67 5.72
CA THR A 378 -26.02 26.23 5.79
C THR A 378 -26.98 25.14 6.26
N ASP A 379 -28.24 25.51 6.59
CA ASP A 379 -29.26 24.56 7.05
C ASP A 379 -29.50 23.36 6.08
N GLY A 380 -29.14 23.49 4.81
CA GLY A 380 -29.32 22.44 3.79
C GLY A 380 -28.03 21.93 3.16
N TRP A 381 -26.86 22.32 3.70
CA TRP A 381 -25.57 21.91 3.13
C TRP A 381 -24.45 21.87 4.16
N GLN A 382 -23.88 20.68 4.32
CA GLN A 382 -22.62 20.46 5.02
C GLN A 382 -21.48 20.39 4.02
N PRO A 383 -20.52 21.34 4.06
CA PRO A 383 -19.38 21.38 3.12
C PRO A 383 -18.50 20.16 3.14
N VAL A 384 -18.15 19.67 4.34
CA VAL A 384 -17.23 18.56 4.58
C VAL A 384 -17.89 17.54 5.48
N VAL A 385 -17.96 16.29 5.00
CA VAL A 385 -18.30 15.11 5.80
C VAL A 385 -17.01 14.31 5.98
N ALA A 386 -16.54 14.20 7.21
CA ALA A 386 -15.41 13.34 7.58
C ALA A 386 -15.93 12.16 8.39
N THR A 387 -15.59 10.94 7.97
CA THR A 387 -16.01 9.71 8.64
C THR A 387 -14.90 8.66 8.67
N THR A 388 -14.85 7.90 9.75
CA THR A 388 -14.02 6.71 9.92
C THR A 388 -14.83 5.41 9.92
N ASP A 389 -16.16 5.49 9.69
CA ASP A 389 -17.04 4.34 9.69
C ASP A 389 -16.52 3.22 8.80
N HIS A 390 -16.66 1.98 9.25
CA HIS A 390 -16.34 0.84 8.42
C HIS A 390 -17.37 0.71 7.29
N LEU A 391 -16.89 0.70 6.05
CA LEU A 391 -17.71 0.41 4.88
C LEU A 391 -17.27 -0.94 4.29
N PRO A 392 -18.16 -1.93 4.18
CA PRO A 392 -17.88 -3.14 3.43
C PRO A 392 -17.46 -2.83 1.99
N PRO A 393 -16.67 -3.70 1.32
CA PRO A 393 -16.13 -3.42 -0.01
C PRO A 393 -17.17 -2.97 -1.04
N ALA A 394 -18.30 -3.64 -1.14
CA ALA A 394 -19.38 -3.24 -2.05
C ALA A 394 -19.93 -1.84 -1.76
N GLN A 395 -20.04 -1.45 -0.48
CA GLN A 395 -20.49 -0.11 -0.11
C GLN A 395 -19.42 0.94 -0.43
N LEU A 396 -18.16 0.66 -0.16
CA LEU A 396 -17.05 1.55 -0.48
C LEU A 396 -16.92 1.78 -1.98
N TYR A 397 -16.94 0.70 -2.77
CA TYR A 397 -16.83 0.80 -4.22
C TYR A 397 -18.11 1.36 -4.88
N GLY A 398 -19.28 1.15 -4.28
CA GLY A 398 -20.50 1.86 -4.65
C GLY A 398 -20.39 3.37 -4.45
N LEU A 399 -19.77 3.82 -3.35
CA LEU A 399 -19.49 5.23 -3.09
C LEU A 399 -18.43 5.79 -4.09
N TYR A 400 -17.42 5.00 -4.46
CA TYR A 400 -16.46 5.41 -5.50
C TYR A 400 -17.16 5.64 -6.83
N ARG A 401 -18.07 4.73 -7.21
CA ARG A 401 -18.84 4.83 -8.46
C ARG A 401 -19.72 6.07 -8.51
N ASP A 402 -20.32 6.47 -7.37
CA ASP A 402 -21.24 7.62 -7.30
C ASP A 402 -20.50 8.98 -7.17
N ALA A 403 -19.21 8.98 -6.86
CA ALA A 403 -18.46 10.21 -6.69
C ALA A 403 -18.09 10.85 -8.01
N ASP A 404 -18.46 12.14 -8.22
CA ASP A 404 -18.16 12.91 -9.42
C ASP A 404 -16.66 13.19 -9.59
N VAL A 405 -15.95 13.36 -8.48
CA VAL A 405 -14.50 13.65 -8.48
C VAL A 405 -13.82 12.89 -7.32
N ALA A 406 -12.80 12.09 -7.63
CA ALA A 406 -11.85 11.67 -6.61
C ALA A 406 -10.77 12.73 -6.44
N LEU A 407 -10.47 13.06 -5.19
CA LEU A 407 -9.44 14.02 -4.78
C LEU A 407 -8.38 13.32 -3.95
N LEU A 408 -7.32 12.84 -4.62
CA LEU A 408 -6.25 12.04 -4.02
C LEU A 408 -4.93 12.80 -4.10
N THR A 409 -4.55 13.42 -3.01
CA THR A 409 -3.46 14.41 -2.97
C THR A 409 -2.34 14.04 -2.00
N PRO A 410 -1.80 12.79 -2.04
CA PRO A 410 -0.69 12.47 -1.17
C PRO A 410 0.50 13.40 -1.42
N LEU A 411 1.20 13.78 -0.34
CA LEU A 411 2.44 14.55 -0.42
C LEU A 411 3.57 13.73 -1.03
N ARG A 412 3.50 12.41 -0.84
CA ARG A 412 4.29 11.38 -1.51
C ARG A 412 3.66 10.03 -1.25
N ASP A 413 3.63 9.16 -2.26
CA ASP A 413 3.09 7.80 -2.11
C ASP A 413 3.84 6.82 -3.03
N GLY A 414 4.06 5.59 -2.58
CA GLY A 414 4.73 4.54 -3.37
C GLY A 414 3.98 4.23 -4.65
N MET A 415 2.67 4.01 -4.54
CA MET A 415 1.77 3.78 -5.68
C MET A 415 0.49 4.63 -5.56
N ASN A 416 -0.30 4.47 -4.52
CA ASN A 416 -1.67 4.93 -4.33
C ASN A 416 -2.69 4.06 -5.08
N LEU A 417 -3.01 2.91 -4.51
CA LEU A 417 -3.96 1.97 -5.11
C LEU A 417 -5.38 2.53 -5.15
N VAL A 418 -5.75 3.41 -4.20
CA VAL A 418 -7.07 4.07 -4.18
C VAL A 418 -7.38 4.80 -5.49
N ALA A 419 -6.36 5.38 -6.14
CA ALA A 419 -6.53 6.00 -7.45
C ALA A 419 -6.92 4.98 -8.53
N LYS A 420 -6.30 3.80 -8.52
CA LYS A 420 -6.63 2.70 -9.42
C LYS A 420 -7.99 2.08 -9.09
N GLU A 421 -8.29 1.90 -7.81
CA GLU A 421 -9.58 1.37 -7.33
C GLU A 421 -10.73 2.30 -7.71
N TYR A 422 -10.58 3.61 -7.52
CA TYR A 422 -11.59 4.58 -7.94
C TYR A 422 -11.87 4.50 -9.44
N VAL A 423 -10.82 4.46 -10.26
CA VAL A 423 -10.95 4.34 -11.71
C VAL A 423 -11.62 3.03 -12.10
N ALA A 424 -11.25 1.91 -11.47
CA ALA A 424 -11.85 0.60 -11.74
C ALA A 424 -13.34 0.53 -11.39
N ALA A 425 -13.78 1.24 -10.35
CA ALA A 425 -15.16 1.30 -9.91
C ALA A 425 -16.08 2.10 -10.83
N GLN A 426 -15.54 2.95 -11.74
CA GLN A 426 -16.33 3.80 -12.63
C GLN A 426 -16.97 2.98 -13.76
N ALA A 427 -18.30 2.91 -13.80
CA ALA A 427 -19.04 2.17 -14.82
C ALA A 427 -19.47 3.07 -16.01
N ASP A 428 -19.88 4.30 -15.71
CA ASP A 428 -20.51 5.22 -16.66
C ASP A 428 -19.54 6.21 -17.29
N ASP A 429 -18.27 6.13 -16.95
CA ASP A 429 -17.17 7.01 -17.37
C ASP A 429 -17.40 8.51 -17.03
N ASP A 430 -18.39 8.85 -16.21
CA ASP A 430 -18.80 10.24 -15.94
C ASP A 430 -18.23 10.79 -14.64
N ALA A 431 -16.94 10.65 -14.46
CA ALA A 431 -16.24 11.08 -13.26
C ALA A 431 -14.83 11.63 -13.60
N ALA A 432 -14.22 12.36 -12.67
CA ALA A 432 -12.88 12.90 -12.81
C ALA A 432 -11.96 12.45 -11.69
N LEU A 433 -10.67 12.30 -12.00
CA LEU A 433 -9.61 12.00 -11.04
C LEU A 433 -8.68 13.19 -10.90
N VAL A 434 -8.62 13.79 -9.71
CA VAL A 434 -7.58 14.76 -9.30
C VAL A 434 -6.53 14.00 -8.52
N LEU A 435 -5.31 13.93 -9.03
CA LEU A 435 -4.25 13.07 -8.51
C LEU A 435 -2.95 13.86 -8.29
N SER A 436 -2.33 13.65 -7.14
CA SER A 436 -0.99 14.19 -6.86
C SER A 436 0.06 13.65 -7.83
N GLU A 437 0.89 14.55 -8.37
CA GLU A 437 2.06 14.22 -9.19
C GLU A 437 3.12 13.42 -8.42
N PHE A 438 3.02 13.38 -7.07
CA PHE A 438 3.93 12.66 -6.18
C PHE A 438 3.44 11.25 -5.80
N ALA A 439 2.31 10.81 -6.34
CA ALA A 439 1.86 9.42 -6.24
C ALA A 439 2.51 8.55 -7.34
N GLY A 440 2.93 7.33 -7.02
CA GLY A 440 3.46 6.41 -8.03
C GLY A 440 2.48 6.14 -9.17
N ALA A 441 1.19 6.05 -8.87
CA ALA A 441 0.11 5.88 -9.84
C ALA A 441 0.02 7.01 -10.88
N TYR A 442 0.52 8.22 -10.56
CA TYR A 442 0.53 9.34 -11.49
C TYR A 442 1.36 9.04 -12.75
N ARG A 443 2.40 8.20 -12.64
CA ARG A 443 3.18 7.78 -13.81
C ARG A 443 2.31 7.08 -14.87
N GLN A 444 1.35 6.30 -14.43
CA GLN A 444 0.43 5.57 -15.31
C GLN A 444 -0.77 6.45 -15.68
N LEU A 445 -1.38 7.11 -14.72
CA LEU A 445 -2.69 7.76 -14.87
C LEU A 445 -2.60 9.26 -15.19
N GLY A 446 -1.42 9.88 -15.06
CA GLY A 446 -1.25 11.34 -15.07
C GLY A 446 -1.60 12.02 -16.40
N GLU A 447 -1.57 11.31 -17.53
CA GLU A 447 -1.94 11.88 -18.84
C GLU A 447 -3.44 12.23 -18.91
N ASP A 448 -4.29 11.39 -18.30
CA ASP A 448 -5.76 11.56 -18.33
C ASP A 448 -6.34 12.03 -16.98
N ALA A 449 -5.58 11.95 -15.87
CA ALA A 449 -5.93 12.58 -14.59
C ALA A 449 -5.70 14.11 -14.64
N ILE A 450 -6.27 14.82 -13.67
CA ILE A 450 -5.94 16.23 -13.40
C ILE A 450 -4.80 16.22 -12.37
N GLY A 451 -3.57 16.44 -12.85
CA GLY A 451 -2.37 16.46 -12.00
C GLY A 451 -2.34 17.69 -11.10
N VAL A 452 -1.84 17.51 -9.86
CA VAL A 452 -1.67 18.61 -8.90
C VAL A 452 -0.40 18.44 -8.08
N ASN A 453 0.21 19.56 -7.74
CA ASN A 453 1.12 19.63 -6.61
C ASN A 453 0.30 19.96 -5.34
N PRO A 454 0.11 19.02 -4.40
CA PRO A 454 -0.74 19.23 -3.22
C PRO A 454 -0.29 20.38 -2.32
N ARG A 455 0.98 20.78 -2.39
CA ARG A 455 1.49 21.95 -1.66
C ARG A 455 1.13 23.29 -2.32
N ASN A 456 0.58 23.25 -3.53
CA ASN A 456 0.09 24.44 -4.25
C ASN A 456 -1.44 24.55 -4.07
N THR A 457 -1.86 25.17 -2.96
CA THR A 457 -3.29 25.33 -2.61
C THR A 457 -4.14 25.94 -3.74
N PRO A 458 -3.74 27.06 -4.41
CA PRO A 458 -4.52 27.61 -5.52
C PRO A 458 -4.65 26.66 -6.72
N GLU A 459 -3.60 25.93 -7.06
CA GLU A 459 -3.62 24.95 -8.16
C GLU A 459 -4.53 23.76 -7.85
N THR A 460 -4.47 23.22 -6.64
CA THR A 460 -5.35 22.14 -6.19
C THR A 460 -6.81 22.59 -6.17
N ALA A 461 -7.10 23.81 -5.71
CA ALA A 461 -8.43 24.39 -5.77
C ALA A 461 -8.94 24.56 -7.22
N ALA A 462 -8.07 25.01 -8.13
CA ALA A 462 -8.42 25.11 -9.56
C ALA A 462 -8.66 23.74 -10.21
N ALA A 463 -7.90 22.71 -9.80
CA ALA A 463 -8.08 21.34 -10.27
C ALA A 463 -9.43 20.73 -9.81
N ILE A 464 -9.81 20.95 -8.54
CA ILE A 464 -11.14 20.55 -8.04
C ILE A 464 -12.25 21.21 -8.88
N ALA A 465 -12.14 22.53 -9.08
CA ALA A 465 -13.10 23.27 -9.90
C ALA A 465 -13.15 22.72 -11.33
N ARG A 466 -12.01 22.44 -11.95
CA ARG A 466 -11.91 21.85 -13.29
C ARG A 466 -12.57 20.48 -13.36
N GLY A 467 -12.37 19.61 -12.38
CA GLY A 467 -13.02 18.28 -12.33
C GLY A 467 -14.55 18.41 -12.28
N LEU A 468 -15.06 19.36 -11.51
CA LEU A 468 -16.48 19.63 -11.38
C LEU A 468 -17.11 20.34 -12.60
N GLU A 469 -16.35 21.17 -13.31
CA GLU A 469 -16.81 21.97 -14.46
C GLU A 469 -16.47 21.31 -15.81
N MET A 470 -15.71 20.20 -15.82
CA MET A 470 -15.30 19.52 -17.04
C MET A 470 -16.51 19.12 -17.88
N ASP A 471 -16.44 19.34 -19.19
CA ASP A 471 -17.45 18.90 -20.12
C ASP A 471 -17.63 17.37 -20.06
N GLU A 472 -18.88 16.91 -20.11
CA GLU A 472 -19.22 15.48 -20.02
C GLU A 472 -18.48 14.65 -21.08
N GLY A 473 -18.34 15.16 -22.30
CA GLY A 473 -17.63 14.47 -23.37
C GLY A 473 -16.13 14.32 -23.06
N GLU A 474 -15.48 15.37 -22.54
CA GLU A 474 -14.07 15.31 -22.12
C GLU A 474 -13.92 14.34 -20.94
N ARG A 475 -14.79 14.42 -19.93
CA ARG A 475 -14.78 13.60 -18.72
C ARG A 475 -14.87 12.11 -19.06
N ARG A 476 -15.83 11.74 -19.93
CA ARG A 476 -16.00 10.37 -20.40
C ARG A 476 -14.82 9.84 -21.21
N VAL A 477 -14.19 10.66 -22.03
CA VAL A 477 -13.01 10.25 -22.81
C VAL A 477 -11.83 9.97 -21.87
N ARG A 478 -11.58 10.86 -20.91
CA ARG A 478 -10.49 10.70 -19.95
C ARG A 478 -10.71 9.48 -19.06
N MET A 479 -11.89 9.34 -18.45
CA MET A 479 -12.17 8.21 -17.57
C MET A 479 -12.09 6.87 -18.30
N ARG A 480 -12.57 6.79 -19.54
CA ARG A 480 -12.42 5.57 -20.34
C ARG A 480 -10.96 5.19 -20.55
N ARG A 481 -10.08 6.16 -20.87
CA ARG A 481 -8.64 5.90 -21.02
C ARG A 481 -7.99 5.47 -19.72
N LEU A 482 -8.34 6.11 -18.60
CA LEU A 482 -7.89 5.70 -17.28
C LEU A 482 -8.29 4.25 -16.97
N ARG A 483 -9.55 3.89 -17.26
CA ARG A 483 -10.04 2.51 -17.08
C ARG A 483 -9.32 1.50 -17.96
N ASP A 484 -9.10 1.83 -19.23
CA ASP A 484 -8.36 0.97 -20.16
C ASP A 484 -6.93 0.72 -19.65
N GLN A 485 -6.28 1.75 -19.10
CA GLN A 485 -4.95 1.63 -18.50
C GLN A 485 -4.96 0.75 -17.25
N VAL A 486 -5.92 0.94 -16.34
CA VAL A 486 -6.03 0.15 -15.11
C VAL A 486 -6.40 -1.30 -15.41
N ALA A 487 -7.35 -1.53 -16.32
CA ALA A 487 -7.76 -2.89 -16.71
C ALA A 487 -6.71 -3.65 -17.53
N GLY A 488 -5.76 -2.94 -18.13
CA GLY A 488 -4.63 -3.54 -18.86
C GLY A 488 -3.55 -4.16 -17.97
N GLU A 489 -3.59 -3.90 -16.66
CA GLU A 489 -2.68 -4.46 -15.65
C GLU A 489 -3.47 -5.25 -14.61
N THR A 490 -3.01 -6.44 -14.27
CA THR A 490 -3.63 -7.30 -13.24
C THR A 490 -2.62 -7.62 -12.14
N VAL A 491 -3.12 -8.00 -10.97
CA VAL A 491 -2.25 -8.46 -9.87
C VAL A 491 -1.50 -9.72 -10.29
N ASP A 492 -2.15 -10.64 -10.99
CA ASP A 492 -1.50 -11.83 -11.56
C ASP A 492 -0.36 -11.46 -12.51
N GLY A 493 -0.58 -10.51 -13.43
CA GLY A 493 0.47 -10.03 -14.35
C GLY A 493 1.63 -9.34 -13.64
N TRP A 494 1.34 -8.62 -12.55
CA TRP A 494 2.37 -8.05 -11.68
C TRP A 494 3.22 -9.15 -11.04
N ILE A 495 2.59 -10.19 -10.50
CA ILE A 495 3.28 -11.33 -9.90
C ILE A 495 4.12 -12.07 -10.93
N GLU A 496 3.55 -12.38 -12.11
CA GLU A 496 4.28 -13.01 -13.21
C GLU A 496 5.52 -12.23 -13.58
N SER A 497 5.41 -10.90 -13.69
CA SER A 497 6.55 -10.03 -13.99
C SER A 497 7.65 -10.11 -12.92
N VAL A 498 7.29 -10.12 -11.63
CA VAL A 498 8.25 -10.27 -10.53
C VAL A 498 8.90 -11.65 -10.54
N MET A 499 8.10 -12.72 -10.76
CA MET A 499 8.59 -14.09 -10.78
C MET A 499 9.49 -14.37 -12.00
N ASP A 500 9.17 -13.81 -13.16
CA ASP A 500 10.02 -13.90 -14.37
C ASP A 500 11.37 -13.21 -14.15
N ALA A 501 11.38 -12.04 -13.53
CA ALA A 501 12.61 -11.35 -13.16
C ALA A 501 13.45 -12.19 -12.17
N ALA A 502 12.81 -12.79 -11.18
CA ALA A 502 13.44 -13.68 -10.21
C ALA A 502 14.02 -14.94 -10.88
N ALA A 503 13.27 -15.57 -11.79
CA ALA A 503 13.72 -16.73 -12.59
C ALA A 503 14.94 -16.37 -13.45
N ALA A 504 14.93 -15.20 -14.09
CA ALA A 504 16.06 -14.72 -14.89
C ALA A 504 17.32 -14.49 -14.05
N VAL A 505 17.18 -14.03 -12.79
CA VAL A 505 18.30 -13.90 -11.84
C VAL A 505 18.82 -15.27 -11.43
N ALA A 506 17.92 -16.21 -11.07
CA ALA A 506 18.28 -17.57 -10.69
C ALA A 506 19.02 -18.31 -11.83
N GLY A 507 18.55 -18.19 -13.08
CA GLY A 507 19.18 -18.79 -14.25
C GLY A 507 20.60 -18.28 -14.49
N ARG A 508 20.86 -16.98 -14.28
CA ARG A 508 22.21 -16.40 -14.36
C ARG A 508 23.13 -16.92 -13.25
N ARG A 509 22.62 -17.08 -12.02
CA ARG A 509 23.40 -17.67 -10.91
C ARG A 509 23.88 -19.09 -11.22
N ARG A 510 23.00 -19.93 -11.79
CA ARG A 510 23.37 -21.32 -12.19
C ARG A 510 24.46 -21.35 -13.26
N ARG A 511 24.46 -20.41 -14.21
CA ARG A 511 25.48 -20.33 -15.28
C ARG A 511 26.82 -19.77 -14.79
N ALA A 512 26.84 -19.01 -13.70
CA ALA A 512 28.06 -18.42 -13.13
C ALA A 512 28.77 -19.36 -12.14
N ARG A 513 28.12 -20.43 -11.65
CA ARG A 513 28.69 -21.52 -10.86
C ARG A 513 29.24 -22.61 -11.78
#